data_1c0f391ead1c6ef27a541d17d1ae1740
#
_entry.id   1c0f391ead1c6ef27a541d17d1ae1740
#
_cell.length_a   1.000
_cell.length_b   1.000
_cell.length_c   1.000
_cell.angle_alpha   90.00
_cell.angle_beta   90.00
_cell.angle_gamma   90.00
#
_symmetry.space_group_name_H-M   'P 1'
#
loop_
_entity.id
_entity.type
_entity.pdbx_description
1 polymer ?
#
loop_
_entity_poly.entity_id
_entity_poly.type
_entity_poly.pdbx_seq_one_letter_code
_entity_poly.pdbx_strand_id
1 'polypeptide(L)'
;MMQTPKVHESEYRFCLILWEHEPIRSKELVRICQEQLGWKSTTTYTVLKRLSERGVLKNENTIVTSLVSKDEVQAAQIDEFVEKKFAGSLPAFIAAFTKHQKLSEHELAAMQAVLGRSGRGGSDG
;
A
#
# COMPACT_ATOMS: atom_id res chain seq x y z
N MET A 1 -3.18 19.15 -6.14
CA MET A 1 -2.33 18.08 -5.63
C MET A 1 -2.99 16.73 -5.79
N MET A 2 -2.26 15.78 -6.35
CA MET A 2 -2.85 14.48 -6.63
C MET A 2 -2.81 13.59 -5.40
N GLN A 3 -3.95 13.02 -5.08
CA GLN A 3 -4.04 12.05 -4.00
C GLN A 3 -3.75 10.65 -4.54
N THR A 4 -3.17 9.81 -3.70
CA THR A 4 -2.98 8.42 -4.06
C THR A 4 -4.34 7.76 -4.25
N PRO A 5 -4.57 7.07 -5.39
CA PRO A 5 -5.83 6.38 -5.61
C PRO A 5 -6.10 5.35 -4.50
N LYS A 6 -7.37 5.18 -4.19
CA LYS A 6 -7.77 4.26 -3.13
C LYS A 6 -7.57 2.81 -3.57
N VAL A 7 -7.05 2.00 -2.63
CA VAL A 7 -6.91 0.56 -2.79
C VAL A 7 -7.62 -0.09 -1.61
N HIS A 8 -8.64 -0.90 -1.88
CA HIS A 8 -9.38 -1.61 -0.84
C HIS A 8 -8.57 -2.79 -0.32
N GLU A 9 -8.97 -3.33 0.82
CA GLU A 9 -8.26 -4.42 1.49
C GLU A 9 -7.98 -5.61 0.57
N SER A 10 -9.01 -6.11 -0.09
CA SER A 10 -8.86 -7.26 -1.00
C SER A 10 -7.98 -6.92 -2.20
N GLU A 11 -8.07 -5.69 -2.66
CA GLU A 11 -7.27 -5.21 -3.79
C GLU A 11 -5.80 -5.02 -3.41
N TYR A 12 -5.56 -4.70 -2.15
CA TYR A 12 -4.19 -4.54 -1.66
C TYR A 12 -3.41 -5.86 -1.79
N ARG A 13 -4.05 -6.97 -1.49
CA ARG A 13 -3.43 -8.29 -1.64
C ARG A 13 -3.05 -8.56 -3.09
N PHE A 14 -3.90 -8.14 -4.01
CA PHE A 14 -3.61 -8.21 -5.43
C PHE A 14 -2.42 -7.32 -5.80
N CYS A 15 -2.39 -6.11 -5.27
CA CYS A 15 -1.30 -5.17 -5.56
C CYS A 15 0.04 -5.67 -5.06
N LEU A 16 0.07 -6.37 -3.92
CA LEU A 16 1.32 -6.97 -3.42
C LEU A 16 1.92 -7.93 -4.45
N ILE A 17 1.06 -8.72 -5.09
CA ILE A 17 1.50 -9.63 -6.14
C ILE A 17 2.02 -8.86 -7.35
N LEU A 18 1.28 -7.83 -7.76
CA LEU A 18 1.70 -7.02 -8.91
C LEU A 18 3.04 -6.34 -8.67
N TRP A 19 3.21 -5.69 -7.52
CA TRP A 19 4.46 -5.00 -7.21
C TRP A 19 5.66 -5.93 -7.21
N GLU A 20 5.44 -7.19 -6.83
CA GLU A 20 6.52 -8.18 -6.78
C GLU A 20 6.90 -8.70 -8.15
N HIS A 21 5.96 -8.70 -9.10
CA HIS A 21 6.15 -9.35 -10.40
C HIS A 21 6.15 -8.42 -11.60
N GLU A 22 5.86 -7.14 -11.42
CA GLU A 22 5.72 -6.23 -12.55
C GLU A 22 7.05 -5.96 -13.27
N PRO A 23 7.04 -5.70 -14.58
CA PRO A 23 5.89 -5.79 -15.47
C PRO A 23 5.53 -7.26 -15.75
N ILE A 24 4.24 -7.54 -15.86
CA ILE A 24 3.77 -8.91 -15.96
C ILE A 24 2.59 -9.00 -16.92
N ARG A 25 2.51 -10.08 -17.68
CA ARG A 25 1.37 -10.31 -18.56
C ARG A 25 0.12 -10.60 -17.75
N SER A 26 -1.02 -10.09 -18.20
CA SER A 26 -2.28 -10.26 -17.47
C SER A 26 -2.62 -11.74 -17.26
N LYS A 27 -2.36 -12.59 -18.24
CA LYS A 27 -2.59 -14.03 -18.12
C LYS A 27 -1.78 -14.65 -16.99
N GLU A 28 -0.52 -14.25 -16.88
CA GLU A 28 0.37 -14.76 -15.84
C GLU A 28 -0.09 -14.26 -14.47
N LEU A 29 -0.50 -12.99 -14.41
CA LEU A 29 -1.01 -12.41 -13.17
C LEU A 29 -2.26 -13.15 -12.70
N VAL A 30 -3.15 -13.50 -13.64
CA VAL A 30 -4.35 -14.29 -13.32
C VAL A 30 -3.96 -15.62 -12.72
N ARG A 31 -2.97 -16.29 -13.30
CA ARG A 31 -2.49 -17.58 -12.79
C ARG A 31 -1.97 -17.46 -11.36
N ILE A 32 -1.16 -16.44 -11.10
CA ILE A 32 -0.58 -16.24 -9.76
C ILE A 32 -1.68 -15.91 -8.75
N CYS A 33 -2.63 -15.07 -9.11
CA CYS A 33 -3.74 -14.73 -8.22
C CYS A 33 -4.60 -15.95 -7.92
N GLN A 34 -4.78 -16.84 -8.87
CA GLN A 34 -5.50 -18.08 -8.66
C GLN A 34 -4.77 -18.97 -7.65
N GLU A 35 -3.46 -19.07 -7.78
CA GLU A 35 -2.63 -19.86 -6.87
C GLU A 35 -2.54 -19.26 -5.47
N GLN A 36 -2.32 -17.97 -5.38
CA GLN A 36 -2.05 -17.33 -4.09
C GLN A 36 -3.28 -16.78 -3.37
N LEU A 37 -4.28 -16.34 -4.12
CA LEU A 37 -5.49 -15.75 -3.54
C LEU A 37 -6.73 -16.61 -3.72
N GLY A 38 -6.64 -17.67 -4.51
CA GLY A 38 -7.79 -18.51 -4.81
C GLY A 38 -8.81 -17.82 -5.69
N TRP A 39 -8.42 -16.78 -6.42
CA TRP A 39 -9.33 -16.01 -7.24
C TRP A 39 -9.61 -16.70 -8.57
N LYS A 40 -10.88 -16.66 -8.99
CA LYS A 40 -11.24 -17.06 -10.34
C LYS A 40 -10.71 -16.02 -11.32
N SER A 41 -10.48 -16.43 -12.55
CA SER A 41 -9.97 -15.52 -13.58
C SER A 41 -10.86 -14.30 -13.76
N THR A 42 -12.19 -14.50 -13.70
CA THR A 42 -13.13 -13.39 -13.83
C THR A 42 -12.95 -12.36 -12.72
N THR A 43 -12.68 -12.82 -11.50
CA THR A 43 -12.44 -11.93 -10.37
C THR A 43 -11.18 -11.09 -10.62
N THR A 44 -10.12 -11.72 -11.07
CA THR A 44 -8.86 -11.02 -11.33
C THR A 44 -9.04 -9.98 -12.42
N TYR A 45 -9.72 -10.31 -13.51
CA TYR A 45 -9.95 -9.35 -14.60
C TYR A 45 -10.84 -8.19 -14.15
N THR A 46 -11.82 -8.46 -13.29
CA THR A 46 -12.66 -7.40 -12.73
C THR A 46 -11.84 -6.43 -11.90
N VAL A 47 -10.96 -6.96 -11.05
CA VAL A 47 -10.09 -6.13 -10.21
C VAL A 47 -9.11 -5.34 -11.06
N LEU A 48 -8.52 -5.95 -12.08
CA LEU A 48 -7.64 -5.28 -13.03
C LEU A 48 -8.34 -4.06 -13.64
N LYS A 49 -9.57 -4.27 -14.09
CA LYS A 49 -10.33 -3.18 -14.71
C LYS A 49 -10.60 -2.05 -13.72
N ARG A 50 -11.05 -2.38 -12.52
CA ARG A 50 -11.34 -1.39 -11.48
C ARG A 50 -10.11 -0.57 -11.10
N LEU A 51 -8.99 -1.24 -10.91
CA LEU A 51 -7.76 -0.56 -10.52
C LEU A 51 -7.21 0.28 -11.66
N SER A 52 -7.37 -0.19 -12.88
CA SER A 52 -6.99 0.59 -14.06
C SER A 52 -7.81 1.87 -14.15
N GLU A 53 -9.13 1.77 -13.92
CA GLU A 53 -10.02 2.94 -13.96
C GLU A 53 -9.71 3.94 -12.86
N ARG A 54 -9.24 3.48 -11.72
CA ARG A 54 -8.88 4.36 -10.60
C ARG A 54 -7.45 4.92 -10.71
N GLY A 55 -6.67 4.49 -11.69
CA GLY A 55 -5.32 4.99 -11.87
C GLY A 55 -4.27 4.31 -11.00
N VAL A 56 -4.58 3.13 -10.45
CA VAL A 56 -3.64 2.37 -9.63
C VAL A 56 -2.63 1.62 -10.48
N LEU A 57 -3.07 1.13 -11.63
CA LEU A 57 -2.23 0.38 -12.55
C LEU A 57 -2.64 0.69 -13.98
N LYS A 58 -1.84 0.24 -14.93
CA LYS A 58 -2.18 0.28 -16.34
C LYS A 58 -1.97 -1.10 -16.95
N ASN A 59 -2.80 -1.41 -17.92
CA ASN A 59 -2.70 -2.65 -18.68
C ASN A 59 -2.61 -2.26 -20.16
N GLU A 60 -1.41 -2.27 -20.69
CA GLU A 60 -1.16 -1.91 -22.08
C GLU A 60 -0.63 -3.12 -22.83
N ASN A 61 -1.34 -3.51 -23.89
CA ASN A 61 -0.96 -4.68 -24.69
C ASN A 61 -0.75 -5.93 -23.84
N THR A 62 -1.65 -6.12 -22.88
CA THR A 62 -1.64 -7.24 -21.92
C THR A 62 -0.48 -7.21 -20.91
N ILE A 63 0.32 -6.15 -20.90
CA ILE A 63 1.37 -5.97 -19.91
C ILE A 63 0.85 -5.05 -18.81
N VAL A 64 0.89 -5.53 -17.58
CA VAL A 64 0.37 -4.82 -16.41
C VAL A 64 1.53 -4.23 -15.61
N THR A 65 1.42 -2.94 -15.30
CA THR A 65 2.39 -2.25 -14.45
C THR A 65 1.64 -1.33 -13.49
N SER A 66 2.20 -1.13 -12.31
CA SER A 66 1.59 -0.23 -11.33
C SER A 66 1.89 1.22 -11.69
N LEU A 67 0.97 2.10 -11.32
CA LEU A 67 1.12 3.55 -11.47
C LEU A 67 1.38 4.19 -10.11
N VAL A 68 1.22 3.44 -9.03
CA VAL A 68 1.49 3.89 -7.67
C VAL A 68 2.41 2.88 -7.00
N SER A 69 3.24 3.35 -6.09
CA SER A 69 4.16 2.47 -5.38
C SER A 69 3.48 1.86 -4.15
N LYS A 70 4.07 0.78 -3.66
CA LYS A 70 3.64 0.17 -2.41
C LYS A 70 3.72 1.17 -1.27
N ASP A 71 4.80 1.95 -1.21
CA ASP A 71 4.99 2.95 -0.15
C ASP A 71 3.90 4.01 -0.19
N GLU A 72 3.53 4.47 -1.40
CA GLU A 72 2.48 5.48 -1.54
C GLU A 72 1.14 4.95 -1.04
N VAL A 73 0.81 3.71 -1.40
CA VAL A 73 -0.46 3.11 -0.97
C VAL A 73 -0.47 2.88 0.54
N GLN A 74 0.64 2.39 1.09
CA GLN A 74 0.75 2.18 2.54
C GLN A 74 0.59 3.49 3.30
N ALA A 75 1.26 4.55 2.84
CA ALA A 75 1.16 5.86 3.48
C ALA A 75 -0.28 6.38 3.45
N ALA A 76 -0.95 6.23 2.31
CA ALA A 76 -2.34 6.68 2.18
C ALA A 76 -3.28 5.93 3.11
N GLN A 77 -3.05 4.64 3.30
CA GLN A 77 -3.87 3.82 4.20
C GLN A 77 -3.66 4.20 5.66
N ILE A 78 -2.42 4.51 6.04
CA ILE A 78 -2.12 4.97 7.38
C ILE A 78 -2.77 6.33 7.63
N ASP A 79 -2.67 7.25 6.67
CA ASP A 79 -3.29 8.57 6.78
C ASP A 79 -4.80 8.45 6.98
N GLU A 80 -5.46 7.58 6.22
CA GLU A 80 -6.89 7.38 6.35
C GLU A 80 -7.25 6.82 7.73
N PHE A 81 -6.48 5.86 8.21
CA PHE A 81 -6.69 5.27 9.52
C PHE A 81 -6.55 6.31 10.63
N VAL A 82 -5.46 7.08 10.58
CA VAL A 82 -5.19 8.12 11.58
C VAL A 82 -6.29 9.17 11.55
N GLU A 83 -6.74 9.56 10.36
CA GLU A 83 -7.81 10.55 10.23
C GLU A 83 -9.10 10.04 10.87
N LYS A 84 -9.47 8.80 10.60
CA LYS A 84 -10.73 8.23 11.08
C LYS A 84 -10.71 7.90 12.56
N LYS A 85 -9.59 7.39 13.06
CA LYS A 85 -9.53 6.85 14.42
C LYS A 85 -8.88 7.80 15.42
N PHE A 86 -8.07 8.74 14.96
CA PHE A 86 -7.29 9.62 15.82
C PHE A 86 -7.45 11.09 15.44
N ALA A 87 -8.50 11.40 14.72
CA ALA A 87 -8.83 12.79 14.31
C ALA A 87 -7.63 13.48 13.65
N GLY A 88 -6.86 12.74 12.88
CA GLY A 88 -5.72 13.27 12.16
C GLY A 88 -4.45 13.42 12.98
N SER A 89 -4.46 13.00 14.25
CA SER A 89 -3.28 13.15 15.10
C SER A 89 -2.37 11.93 15.05
N LEU A 90 -1.28 12.05 14.32
CA LEU A 90 -0.26 11.01 14.25
C LEU A 90 0.40 10.77 15.61
N PRO A 91 0.73 11.83 16.40
CA PRO A 91 1.25 11.60 17.75
C PRO A 91 0.31 10.79 18.63
N ALA A 92 -1.01 11.02 18.52
CA ALA A 92 -1.99 10.24 19.29
C ALA A 92 -1.97 8.77 18.88
N PHE A 93 -1.85 8.51 17.58
CA PHE A 93 -1.74 7.14 17.07
C PHE A 93 -0.49 6.45 17.63
N ILE A 94 0.65 7.12 17.55
CA ILE A 94 1.92 6.56 18.04
C ILE A 94 1.85 6.29 19.54
N ALA A 95 1.28 7.22 20.31
CA ALA A 95 1.13 7.05 21.75
C ALA A 95 0.25 5.84 22.08
N ALA A 96 -0.86 5.67 21.37
CA ALA A 96 -1.77 4.55 21.59
C ALA A 96 -1.07 3.23 21.24
N PHE A 97 -0.36 3.22 20.13
CA PHE A 97 0.37 2.02 19.68
C PHE A 97 1.42 1.60 20.70
N THR A 98 2.27 2.54 21.12
CA THR A 98 3.39 2.22 22.01
C THR A 98 2.91 1.86 23.42
N LYS A 99 1.77 2.40 23.85
CA LYS A 99 1.23 2.09 25.17
C LYS A 99 0.87 0.62 25.32
N HIS A 100 0.40 0.00 24.25
CA HIS A 100 -0.10 -1.37 24.29
C HIS A 100 0.85 -2.40 23.69
N GLN A 101 1.93 -1.95 23.06
CA GLN A 101 2.92 -2.83 22.46
C GLN A 101 4.22 -2.81 23.25
N LYS A 102 4.75 -3.99 23.55
CA LYS A 102 6.05 -4.08 24.19
C LYS A 102 7.11 -4.09 23.09
N LEU A 103 7.72 -2.95 22.88
CA LEU A 103 8.75 -2.80 21.87
C LEU A 103 10.12 -3.11 22.47
N SER A 104 10.93 -3.84 21.72
CA SER A 104 12.31 -4.10 22.12
C SER A 104 13.14 -2.83 21.94
N GLU A 105 14.30 -2.80 22.60
CA GLU A 105 15.22 -1.68 22.42
C GLU A 105 15.64 -1.54 20.96
N HIS A 106 15.83 -2.67 20.29
CA HIS A 106 16.18 -2.68 18.87
C HIS A 106 15.08 -2.04 18.01
N GLU A 107 13.83 -2.40 18.29
CA GLU A 107 12.69 -1.83 17.55
C GLU A 107 12.54 -0.35 17.80
N LEU A 108 12.71 0.09 19.06
CA LEU A 108 12.65 1.50 19.40
C LEU A 108 13.73 2.29 18.68
N ALA A 109 14.96 1.75 18.66
CA ALA A 109 16.08 2.40 17.97
C ALA A 109 15.80 2.52 16.48
N ALA A 110 15.25 1.46 15.88
CA ALA A 110 14.91 1.49 14.45
C ALA A 110 13.86 2.55 14.16
N MET A 111 12.84 2.65 15.00
CA MET A 111 11.78 3.66 14.83
C MET A 111 12.35 5.07 14.96
N GLN A 112 13.20 5.29 15.94
CA GLN A 112 13.83 6.60 16.15
C GLN A 112 14.70 6.99 14.96
N ALA A 113 15.40 6.04 14.37
CA ALA A 113 16.22 6.30 13.19
C ALA A 113 15.35 6.74 12.01
N VAL A 114 14.22 6.07 11.80
CA VAL A 114 13.29 6.42 10.74
C VAL A 114 12.70 7.82 10.95
N LEU A 115 12.25 8.11 12.17
CA LEU A 115 11.67 9.42 12.51
C LEU A 115 12.71 10.52 12.40
N GLY A 116 13.95 10.24 12.78
CA GLY A 116 15.04 11.21 12.66
C GLY A 116 15.30 11.59 11.22
N ARG A 117 15.32 10.60 10.32
CA ARG A 117 15.51 10.87 8.88
C ARG A 117 14.36 11.66 8.30
N SER A 118 13.12 11.29 8.67
CA SER A 118 11.93 12.02 8.21
C SER A 118 11.93 13.45 8.71
N GLY A 119 12.31 13.65 9.99
CA GLY A 119 12.38 14.97 10.57
C GLY A 119 13.37 15.86 9.85
N ARG A 120 14.52 15.33 9.48
CA ARG A 120 15.53 16.10 8.76
C ARG A 120 15.04 16.51 7.38
N GLY A 121 14.41 15.56 6.67
CA GLY A 121 13.87 15.85 5.35
C GLY A 121 12.77 16.89 5.41
N GLY A 122 11.93 16.81 6.43
CA GLY A 122 10.79 17.72 6.59
C GLY A 122 11.20 19.13 6.99
N SER A 123 12.33 19.29 7.65
CA SER A 123 12.75 20.59 8.17
C SER A 123 13.14 21.58 7.07
N ASP A 124 13.38 21.10 5.87
CA ASP A 124 13.77 21.95 4.74
C ASP A 124 12.58 22.55 4.01
N GLY A 125 11.41 22.18 4.39
CA GLY A 125 10.21 22.64 3.72
C GLY A 125 9.90 24.11 3.91
#